data_f8d171d23a376f47d69b8c4caa21bcab
#
_entry.id   f8d171d23a376f47d69b8c4caa21bcab
#
_cell.length_a   1.000
_cell.length_b   1.000
_cell.length_c   1.000
_cell.angle_alpha   90.00
_cell.angle_beta   90.00
_cell.angle_gamma   90.00
#
_symmetry.space_group_name_H-M   'P 1'
#
loop_
_entity.id
_entity.type
_entity.pdbx_description
1 polymer ?
#
loop_
_entity_poly.entity_id
_entity_poly.type
_entity_poly.pdbx_seq_one_letter_code
_entity_poly.pdbx_strand_id
1 'polypeptide(L)'
;ELGFPYCFCHQFTTYPVDRPEGFDRAEAERWDQGGETGLGADVNVIMVMDEAFSDITDDPAFAFTEENDPLPNLHALREDPHALTGHIVVPGFAGGTANTEFDVLTGMQTNALSAATTSSFRVVNRNLDSLFRVFGGDGYHTSFFHPGDDWFYNRENVYRWLGAEETVFADQMEDLEYKGRWVTDDYMAGLIEQEFEDAAAAGETLFHYTTTIQNHMSYTPDKYGEGYDYPDVPLNAAVSDEVETLLKVYAEGARDADAMLGRLVDYFSQRSEPVVLVFFGDHLPYLGDNQLAYAELGFTARPEWDPLTSYETPYVIWTNDAGAEALDWEAAVVSLDLPADGDLSAAFLGAAVLELTGRTGESPWFDFLNQLRRELPVVQKQAYLPADGTLTDQLTAEQAAQVLKWRQWSYYKLMYKEID
;
A
#
# COMPACT_ATOMS: atom_id res chain seq x y z
N GLU A 1 14.72 -22.30 -24.48
CA GLU A 1 13.45 -23.04 -24.28
C GLU A 1 13.67 -24.12 -23.22
N LEU A 2 13.25 -23.83 -22.01
CA LEU A 2 13.31 -24.77 -20.90
C LEU A 2 12.09 -25.68 -21.00
N GLY A 3 12.29 -26.98 -21.18
CA GLY A 3 11.21 -27.94 -21.43
C GLY A 3 10.24 -28.11 -20.25
N PHE A 4 9.05 -28.69 -20.52
CA PHE A 4 8.00 -28.96 -19.53
C PHE A 4 8.49 -29.54 -18.19
N PRO A 5 9.43 -30.51 -18.13
CA PRO A 5 9.93 -31.01 -16.86
C PRO A 5 10.64 -29.97 -16.02
N TYR A 6 11.35 -29.02 -16.62
CA TYR A 6 12.00 -27.93 -15.91
C TYR A 6 10.98 -26.94 -15.36
N CYS A 7 10.02 -26.51 -16.19
CA CYS A 7 8.93 -25.62 -15.77
C CYS A 7 8.07 -26.28 -14.69
N PHE A 8 7.79 -27.58 -14.83
CA PHE A 8 7.05 -28.35 -13.84
C PHE A 8 7.81 -28.48 -12.51
N CYS A 9 9.09 -28.84 -12.55
CA CYS A 9 9.90 -28.89 -11.34
C CYS A 9 10.12 -27.50 -10.72
N HIS A 10 10.20 -26.44 -11.53
CA HIS A 10 10.33 -25.06 -11.05
C HIS A 10 9.05 -24.57 -10.37
N GLN A 11 7.87 -25.03 -10.80
CA GLN A 11 6.60 -24.75 -10.11
C GLN A 11 6.48 -25.42 -8.74
N PHE A 12 7.19 -26.52 -8.50
CA PHE A 12 7.24 -27.22 -7.22
C PHE A 12 8.36 -26.75 -6.29
N THR A 13 9.32 -25.97 -6.78
CA THR A 13 10.20 -25.22 -5.91
C THR A 13 9.39 -24.04 -5.35
N THR A 14 8.75 -24.26 -4.21
CA THR A 14 8.34 -23.16 -3.33
C THR A 14 9.51 -22.20 -3.26
N TYR A 15 9.30 -20.96 -3.65
CA TYR A 15 10.34 -19.95 -3.52
C TYR A 15 10.77 -19.95 -2.05
N PRO A 16 12.04 -20.23 -1.74
CA PRO A 16 12.45 -20.38 -0.37
C PRO A 16 12.30 -19.05 0.35
N VAL A 17 11.61 -19.05 1.46
CA VAL A 17 11.79 -18.00 2.44
C VAL A 17 13.09 -18.30 3.16
N ASP A 18 14.04 -17.39 3.11
CA ASP A 18 15.35 -17.60 3.73
C ASP A 18 15.19 -17.71 5.25
N ARG A 19 15.76 -18.75 5.82
CA ARG A 19 15.73 -18.92 7.27
C ARG A 19 16.65 -17.90 7.93
N PRO A 20 16.11 -17.01 8.78
CA PRO A 20 16.94 -16.00 9.46
C PRO A 20 17.98 -16.63 10.39
N GLU A 21 19.08 -15.92 10.58
CA GLU A 21 20.13 -16.32 11.50
C GLU A 21 19.58 -16.51 12.91
N GLY A 22 20.04 -17.55 13.61
CA GLY A 22 19.67 -17.82 15.00
C GLY A 22 18.19 -18.14 15.23
N PHE A 23 17.38 -18.40 14.20
CA PHE A 23 15.95 -18.66 14.34
C PHE A 23 15.66 -19.82 15.28
N ASP A 24 14.89 -19.56 16.33
CA ASP A 24 14.32 -20.51 17.27
C ASP A 24 12.79 -20.47 17.22
N ARG A 25 12.19 -21.61 16.81
CA ARG A 25 10.73 -21.71 16.69
C ARG A 25 10.00 -21.47 18.02
N ALA A 26 10.51 -22.07 19.11
CA ALA A 26 9.83 -21.98 20.41
C ALA A 26 9.92 -20.57 21.00
N GLU A 27 10.96 -19.82 20.67
CA GLU A 27 11.08 -18.42 21.04
C GLU A 27 10.09 -17.56 20.25
N ALA A 28 10.05 -17.73 18.92
CA ALA A 28 9.13 -16.98 18.05
C ALA A 28 7.65 -17.28 18.39
N GLU A 29 7.31 -18.51 18.74
CA GLU A 29 5.99 -18.90 19.21
C GLU A 29 5.60 -18.19 20.52
N ARG A 30 6.55 -17.94 21.41
CA ARG A 30 6.27 -17.15 22.65
C ARG A 30 6.01 -15.69 22.36
N TRP A 31 6.66 -15.09 21.36
CA TRP A 31 6.39 -13.70 20.97
C TRP A 31 4.97 -13.51 20.43
N ASP A 32 4.41 -14.56 19.84
CA ASP A 32 3.10 -14.55 19.17
C ASP A 32 1.92 -14.84 20.14
N GLN A 33 2.19 -14.99 21.43
CA GLN A 33 1.17 -15.28 22.44
C GLN A 33 0.57 -14.00 23.03
N GLY A 34 -0.72 -14.00 23.23
CA GLY A 34 -1.49 -12.91 23.84
C GLY A 34 -2.27 -12.13 22.77
N GLY A 35 -2.81 -11.00 23.22
CA GLY A 35 -3.73 -10.18 22.44
C GLY A 35 -5.17 -10.35 22.92
N GLU A 36 -5.92 -9.27 22.86
CA GLU A 36 -7.33 -9.20 23.24
C GLU A 36 -8.07 -8.53 22.08
N THR A 37 -9.21 -9.04 21.67
CA THR A 37 -10.04 -8.45 20.61
C THR A 37 -11.00 -7.40 21.16
N GLY A 38 -11.47 -6.48 20.31
CA GLY A 38 -12.50 -5.52 20.65
C GLY A 38 -12.02 -4.35 21.50
N LEU A 39 -10.74 -3.99 21.41
CA LEU A 39 -10.18 -2.82 22.12
C LEU A 39 -10.35 -1.52 21.31
N GLY A 40 -10.48 -1.65 19.97
CA GLY A 40 -10.49 -0.52 19.05
C GLY A 40 -11.79 0.29 19.07
N ALA A 41 -11.72 1.50 18.52
CA ALA A 41 -12.89 2.31 18.24
C ALA A 41 -13.74 1.68 17.11
N ASP A 42 -15.05 1.85 17.19
CA ASP A 42 -16.01 1.39 16.18
C ASP A 42 -16.06 2.41 15.03
N VAL A 43 -15.11 2.32 14.10
CA VAL A 43 -14.96 3.19 12.95
C VAL A 43 -14.80 2.36 11.69
N ASN A 44 -15.49 2.71 10.61
CA ASN A 44 -15.26 2.07 9.31
C ASN A 44 -13.86 2.42 8.80
N VAL A 45 -13.13 1.45 8.28
CA VAL A 45 -11.80 1.63 7.73
C VAL A 45 -11.79 1.23 6.26
N ILE A 46 -11.55 2.20 5.39
CA ILE A 46 -11.50 2.02 3.95
C ILE A 46 -10.06 2.25 3.50
N MET A 47 -9.42 1.24 2.94
CA MET A 47 -8.05 1.32 2.41
C MET A 47 -8.06 1.16 0.89
N VAL A 48 -7.49 2.12 0.19
CA VAL A 48 -7.35 2.11 -1.26
C VAL A 48 -5.87 2.15 -1.61
N MET A 49 -5.37 1.10 -2.24
CA MET A 49 -4.06 1.07 -2.86
C MET A 49 -4.23 1.34 -4.35
N ASP A 50 -3.74 2.48 -4.80
CA ASP A 50 -3.93 2.94 -6.17
C ASP A 50 -2.71 2.65 -7.04
N GLU A 51 -3.00 2.13 -8.24
CA GLU A 51 -1.99 1.67 -9.21
C GLU A 51 -1.09 2.80 -9.67
N ALA A 52 0.18 2.70 -9.38
CA ALA A 52 1.24 3.62 -9.75
C ALA A 52 0.99 5.08 -9.27
N PHE A 53 0.19 5.29 -8.22
CA PHE A 53 -0.08 6.62 -7.69
C PHE A 53 1.19 7.20 -7.06
N SER A 54 1.66 8.32 -7.59
CA SER A 54 2.83 9.04 -7.09
C SER A 54 2.69 10.54 -7.31
N ASP A 55 3.26 11.34 -6.43
CA ASP A 55 3.28 12.79 -6.59
C ASP A 55 4.44 13.21 -7.49
N ILE A 56 4.12 13.43 -8.77
CA ILE A 56 5.10 13.92 -9.75
C ILE A 56 5.41 15.40 -9.59
N THR A 57 4.65 16.15 -8.81
CA THR A 57 4.84 17.60 -8.64
C THR A 57 5.98 17.93 -7.68
N ASP A 58 6.37 16.99 -6.83
CA ASP A 58 7.47 17.16 -5.87
C ASP A 58 8.85 17.17 -6.52
N ASP A 59 8.99 16.67 -7.77
CA ASP A 59 10.26 16.70 -8.50
C ASP A 59 10.49 18.08 -9.17
N PRO A 60 11.63 18.73 -8.94
CA PRO A 60 11.95 20.06 -9.51
C PRO A 60 12.05 20.10 -11.04
N ALA A 61 12.07 18.96 -11.72
CA ALA A 61 12.00 18.90 -13.18
C ALA A 61 10.63 19.33 -13.72
N PHE A 62 9.57 19.28 -12.92
CA PHE A 62 8.24 19.74 -13.28
C PHE A 62 8.01 21.21 -12.90
N ALA A 63 7.09 21.86 -13.61
CA ALA A 63 6.74 23.26 -13.42
C ALA A 63 5.22 23.45 -13.25
N PHE A 64 4.57 22.53 -12.56
CA PHE A 64 3.14 22.63 -12.26
C PHE A 64 2.82 23.87 -11.41
N THR A 65 1.62 24.36 -11.54
CA THR A 65 1.04 25.48 -10.80
C THR A 65 -0.32 25.06 -10.28
N GLU A 66 -0.92 25.79 -9.34
CA GLU A 66 -2.29 25.51 -8.86
C GLU A 66 -3.33 25.38 -9.98
N GLU A 67 -3.15 26.07 -11.14
CA GLU A 67 -4.08 26.03 -12.27
C GLU A 67 -4.05 24.72 -13.04
N ASN A 68 -2.88 24.06 -13.09
CA ASN A 68 -2.66 22.83 -13.87
C ASN A 68 -2.14 21.66 -13.02
N ASP A 69 -2.32 21.75 -11.71
CA ASP A 69 -2.00 20.73 -10.74
C ASP A 69 -2.69 19.41 -11.11
N PRO A 70 -1.96 18.30 -11.27
CA PRO A 70 -2.56 16.99 -11.52
C PRO A 70 -3.16 16.35 -10.26
N LEU A 71 -2.79 16.81 -9.06
CA LEU A 71 -3.12 16.17 -7.77
C LEU A 71 -3.69 17.17 -6.74
N PRO A 72 -4.69 18.00 -7.12
CA PRO A 72 -5.18 19.06 -6.24
C PRO A 72 -5.83 18.55 -4.96
N ASN A 73 -6.43 17.34 -4.97
CA ASN A 73 -7.06 16.75 -3.78
C ASN A 73 -6.02 16.26 -2.79
N LEU A 74 -4.96 15.58 -3.27
CA LEU A 74 -3.82 15.18 -2.43
C LEU A 74 -3.19 16.40 -1.76
N HIS A 75 -2.96 17.48 -2.52
CA HIS A 75 -2.34 18.70 -1.99
C HIS A 75 -3.25 19.43 -1.00
N ALA A 76 -4.57 19.45 -1.23
CA ALA A 76 -5.52 20.02 -0.27
C ALA A 76 -5.51 19.23 1.05
N LEU A 77 -5.39 17.90 1.00
CA LEU A 77 -5.35 17.04 2.19
C LEU A 77 -4.06 17.21 3.01
N ARG A 78 -2.96 17.69 2.41
CA ARG A 78 -1.74 18.05 3.18
C ARG A 78 -1.98 19.18 4.19
N GLU A 79 -2.99 20.01 3.96
CA GLU A 79 -3.36 21.13 4.82
C GLU A 79 -4.63 20.85 5.66
N ASP A 80 -5.25 19.67 5.49
CA ASP A 80 -6.47 19.29 6.21
C ASP A 80 -6.13 18.81 7.63
N PRO A 81 -6.72 19.42 8.70
CA PRO A 81 -6.46 18.99 10.07
C PRO A 81 -6.94 17.57 10.40
N HIS A 82 -7.82 17.01 9.58
CA HIS A 82 -8.30 15.63 9.70
C HIS A 82 -7.52 14.65 8.83
N ALA A 83 -6.39 15.06 8.26
CA ALA A 83 -5.52 14.21 7.48
C ALA A 83 -4.11 14.08 8.07
N LEU A 84 -3.53 12.90 7.85
CA LEU A 84 -2.10 12.62 7.97
C LEU A 84 -1.59 12.28 6.59
N THR A 85 -0.49 12.87 6.18
CA THR A 85 0.14 12.63 4.88
C THR A 85 1.63 12.35 5.05
N GLY A 86 2.21 11.63 4.11
CA GLY A 86 3.62 11.29 4.07
C GLY A 86 3.89 10.36 2.91
N HIS A 87 5.02 9.64 2.97
CA HIS A 87 5.34 8.61 2.00
C HIS A 87 5.45 7.23 2.67
N ILE A 88 5.03 6.21 1.95
CA ILE A 88 5.42 4.85 2.29
C ILE A 88 6.56 4.40 1.39
N VAL A 89 7.56 3.75 1.99
CA VAL A 89 8.66 3.14 1.26
C VAL A 89 8.26 1.70 0.93
N VAL A 90 7.93 1.50 -0.34
CA VAL A 90 7.40 0.23 -0.88
C VAL A 90 8.52 -0.74 -1.27
N PRO A 91 8.25 -2.06 -1.32
CA PRO A 91 9.30 -3.05 -1.59
C PRO A 91 9.81 -3.06 -3.03
N GLY A 92 9.03 -2.56 -3.99
CA GLY A 92 9.30 -2.62 -5.43
C GLY A 92 9.42 -1.26 -6.10
N PHE A 93 10.13 -1.20 -7.24
CA PHE A 93 10.18 -0.05 -8.15
C PHE A 93 9.53 -0.43 -9.47
N ALA A 94 8.63 0.40 -9.96
CA ALA A 94 7.98 0.28 -11.26
C ALA A 94 7.29 -1.08 -11.48
N GLY A 95 6.69 -1.64 -10.44
CA GLY A 95 5.95 -2.88 -10.46
C GLY A 95 6.06 -3.67 -9.16
N GLY A 96 5.22 -4.70 -9.04
CA GLY A 96 5.19 -5.58 -7.88
C GLY A 96 4.07 -5.26 -6.89
N THR A 97 2.92 -4.82 -7.38
CA THR A 97 1.71 -4.48 -6.64
C THR A 97 1.43 -5.45 -5.48
N ALA A 98 1.44 -6.76 -5.75
CA ALA A 98 1.23 -7.80 -4.73
C ALA A 98 2.26 -7.78 -3.58
N ASN A 99 3.44 -7.19 -3.78
CA ASN A 99 4.44 -7.06 -2.73
C ASN A 99 4.07 -5.96 -1.75
N THR A 100 3.54 -4.84 -2.25
CA THR A 100 3.04 -3.75 -1.41
C THR A 100 1.76 -4.15 -0.69
N GLU A 101 0.81 -4.86 -1.38
CA GLU A 101 -0.34 -5.47 -0.73
C GLU A 101 0.09 -6.34 0.47
N PHE A 102 1.07 -7.23 0.25
CA PHE A 102 1.57 -8.13 1.29
C PHE A 102 2.18 -7.37 2.46
N ASP A 103 3.08 -6.41 2.19
CA ASP A 103 3.77 -5.65 3.23
C ASP A 103 2.77 -4.88 4.09
N VAL A 104 1.81 -4.16 3.47
CA VAL A 104 0.79 -3.36 4.18
C VAL A 104 -0.17 -4.25 4.98
N LEU A 105 -0.68 -5.31 4.36
CA LEU A 105 -1.73 -6.14 4.99
C LEU A 105 -1.21 -7.05 6.08
N THR A 106 0.05 -7.49 6.00
CA THR A 106 0.61 -8.46 6.95
C THR A 106 1.64 -7.88 7.91
N GLY A 107 2.21 -6.72 7.60
CA GLY A 107 3.35 -6.18 8.33
C GLY A 107 4.66 -6.95 8.13
N MET A 108 4.67 -7.93 7.24
CA MET A 108 5.89 -8.65 6.86
C MET A 108 6.58 -7.89 5.72
N GLN A 109 7.88 -8.05 5.59
CA GLN A 109 8.65 -7.33 4.60
C GLN A 109 9.03 -8.26 3.43
N THR A 110 8.51 -7.99 2.23
CA THR A 110 8.86 -8.73 1.00
C THR A 110 10.36 -8.82 0.78
N ASN A 111 11.06 -7.71 0.99
CA ASN A 111 12.52 -7.64 0.81
C ASN A 111 13.32 -8.50 1.80
N ALA A 112 12.69 -9.01 2.86
CA ALA A 112 13.30 -9.91 3.83
C ALA A 112 13.00 -11.39 3.58
N LEU A 113 12.16 -11.74 2.59
CA LEU A 113 11.75 -13.13 2.34
C LEU A 113 12.89 -13.95 1.74
N SER A 114 13.36 -13.57 0.58
CA SER A 114 14.52 -14.16 -0.11
C SER A 114 14.91 -13.29 -1.30
N ALA A 115 16.19 -13.27 -1.64
CA ALA A 115 16.67 -12.59 -2.85
C ALA A 115 16.09 -13.19 -4.15
N ALA A 116 15.55 -14.41 -4.11
CA ALA A 116 14.91 -15.08 -5.24
C ALA A 116 13.41 -14.82 -5.34
N THR A 117 12.78 -14.17 -4.34
CA THR A 117 11.36 -13.91 -4.32
C THR A 117 11.02 -12.71 -5.20
N THR A 118 10.28 -12.96 -6.27
CA THR A 118 9.79 -11.91 -7.20
C THR A 118 8.39 -11.45 -6.86
N SER A 119 7.62 -12.24 -6.11
CA SER A 119 6.30 -11.91 -5.61
C SER A 119 6.07 -12.61 -4.27
N SER A 120 5.77 -11.83 -3.25
CA SER A 120 5.46 -12.30 -1.89
C SER A 120 4.24 -13.22 -1.84
N PHE A 121 3.24 -12.98 -2.69
CA PHE A 121 2.05 -13.84 -2.75
C PHE A 121 2.34 -15.30 -3.12
N ARG A 122 3.49 -15.57 -3.74
CA ARG A 122 3.91 -16.96 -4.04
C ARG A 122 4.34 -17.76 -2.82
N VAL A 123 4.69 -17.09 -1.72
CA VAL A 123 5.04 -17.79 -0.46
C VAL A 123 3.83 -17.96 0.45
N VAL A 124 2.74 -17.23 0.20
CA VAL A 124 1.49 -17.37 0.92
C VAL A 124 0.76 -18.63 0.45
N ASN A 125 0.61 -19.60 1.33
CA ASN A 125 -0.05 -20.88 1.04
C ASN A 125 -0.84 -21.43 2.24
N ARG A 126 -1.12 -20.60 3.22
CA ARG A 126 -1.86 -20.89 4.46
C ARG A 126 -2.43 -19.62 5.06
N ASN A 127 -3.31 -19.77 6.01
CA ASN A 127 -3.82 -18.64 6.80
C ASN A 127 -2.66 -17.87 7.45
N LEU A 128 -2.69 -16.53 7.33
CA LEU A 128 -1.69 -15.61 7.89
C LEU A 128 -2.37 -14.55 8.74
N ASP A 129 -1.63 -14.01 9.70
CA ASP A 129 -2.01 -12.77 10.37
C ASP A 129 -2.06 -11.62 9.35
N SER A 130 -3.10 -10.82 9.46
CA SER A 130 -3.35 -9.70 8.56
C SER A 130 -4.31 -8.69 9.19
N LEU A 131 -4.47 -7.54 8.55
CA LEU A 131 -5.49 -6.58 8.93
C LEU A 131 -6.90 -7.17 8.87
N PHE A 132 -7.22 -7.96 7.84
CA PHE A 132 -8.53 -8.63 7.73
C PHE A 132 -8.85 -9.48 8.95
N ARG A 133 -7.85 -10.18 9.49
CA ARG A 133 -8.06 -11.03 10.68
C ARG A 133 -8.19 -10.23 11.96
N VAL A 134 -7.52 -9.11 12.08
CA VAL A 134 -7.67 -8.24 13.26
C VAL A 134 -9.07 -7.64 13.25
N PHE A 135 -9.47 -6.97 12.17
CA PHE A 135 -10.80 -6.37 12.06
C PHE A 135 -11.93 -7.41 12.09
N GLY A 136 -11.77 -8.54 11.39
CA GLY A 136 -12.74 -9.64 11.43
C GLY A 136 -12.87 -10.26 12.83
N GLY A 137 -11.77 -10.31 13.61
CA GLY A 137 -11.78 -10.72 15.02
C GLY A 137 -12.62 -9.79 15.92
N ASP A 138 -12.70 -8.51 15.54
CA ASP A 138 -13.54 -7.50 16.19
C ASP A 138 -15.00 -7.50 15.69
N GLY A 139 -15.33 -8.40 14.77
CA GLY A 139 -16.68 -8.52 14.22
C GLY A 139 -17.01 -7.60 13.08
N TYR A 140 -15.99 -7.02 12.41
CA TYR A 140 -16.18 -6.23 11.19
C TYR A 140 -16.57 -7.13 10.02
N HIS A 141 -17.43 -6.64 9.14
CA HIS A 141 -17.49 -7.14 7.78
C HIS A 141 -16.19 -6.77 7.07
N THR A 142 -15.55 -7.76 6.41
CA THR A 142 -14.25 -7.53 5.77
C THR A 142 -14.30 -7.89 4.29
N SER A 143 -13.99 -6.91 3.42
CA SER A 143 -14.09 -7.08 1.97
C SER A 143 -12.86 -6.61 1.21
N PHE A 144 -12.59 -7.28 0.07
CA PHE A 144 -11.52 -6.95 -0.86
C PHE A 144 -12.04 -6.86 -2.29
N PHE A 145 -11.78 -5.74 -2.98
CA PHE A 145 -12.16 -5.54 -4.37
C PHE A 145 -10.94 -5.27 -5.26
N HIS A 146 -10.92 -5.90 -6.45
CA HIS A 146 -9.90 -5.68 -7.47
C HIS A 146 -10.48 -5.88 -8.87
N PRO A 147 -10.40 -4.87 -9.77
CA PRO A 147 -10.97 -4.94 -11.11
C PRO A 147 -10.08 -5.68 -12.12
N GLY A 148 -9.35 -6.68 -11.64
CA GLY A 148 -8.51 -7.58 -12.43
C GLY A 148 -8.93 -9.04 -12.25
N ASP A 149 -8.14 -9.94 -12.87
CA ASP A 149 -8.38 -11.37 -12.79
C ASP A 149 -8.05 -11.94 -11.39
N ASP A 150 -8.90 -12.79 -10.86
CA ASP A 150 -8.76 -13.48 -9.57
C ASP A 150 -7.51 -14.37 -9.47
N TRP A 151 -7.15 -15.00 -10.60
CA TRP A 151 -5.98 -15.90 -10.69
C TRP A 151 -4.63 -15.15 -10.76
N PHE A 152 -4.65 -13.87 -11.16
CA PHE A 152 -3.41 -13.10 -11.28
C PHE A 152 -2.83 -12.86 -9.89
N TYR A 153 -1.55 -13.16 -9.70
CA TYR A 153 -0.89 -13.24 -8.39
C TYR A 153 -1.53 -14.25 -7.42
N ASN A 154 -2.47 -15.12 -7.86
CA ASN A 154 -3.21 -16.04 -7.00
C ASN A 154 -4.04 -15.31 -5.92
N ARG A 155 -4.54 -14.10 -6.24
CA ARG A 155 -5.23 -13.23 -5.27
C ARG A 155 -6.42 -13.90 -4.59
N GLU A 156 -7.27 -14.62 -5.31
CA GLU A 156 -8.42 -15.35 -4.74
C GLU A 156 -8.02 -16.20 -3.52
N ASN A 157 -6.96 -16.99 -3.66
CA ASN A 157 -6.50 -17.83 -2.56
C ASN A 157 -5.78 -17.03 -1.48
N VAL A 158 -4.96 -16.04 -1.86
CA VAL A 158 -4.19 -15.24 -0.91
C VAL A 158 -5.12 -14.45 -0.01
N TYR A 159 -6.12 -13.73 -0.55
CA TYR A 159 -7.04 -12.95 0.27
C TYR A 159 -7.90 -13.81 1.19
N ARG A 160 -8.31 -15.00 0.73
CA ARG A 160 -8.93 -16.00 1.61
C ARG A 160 -8.00 -16.41 2.76
N TRP A 161 -6.72 -16.64 2.51
CA TRP A 161 -5.73 -16.95 3.56
C TRP A 161 -5.44 -15.76 4.47
N LEU A 162 -5.53 -14.55 3.95
CA LEU A 162 -5.46 -13.34 4.76
C LEU A 162 -6.74 -13.11 5.60
N GLY A 163 -7.83 -13.81 5.29
CA GLY A 163 -9.06 -13.78 6.07
C GLY A 163 -10.10 -12.76 5.62
N ALA A 164 -10.00 -12.25 4.37
CA ALA A 164 -11.10 -11.48 3.78
C ALA A 164 -12.36 -12.36 3.71
N GLU A 165 -13.48 -11.84 4.20
CA GLU A 165 -14.77 -12.53 4.19
C GLU A 165 -15.40 -12.50 2.80
N GLU A 166 -15.32 -11.34 2.16
CA GLU A 166 -15.76 -11.13 0.80
C GLU A 166 -14.61 -10.73 -0.12
N THR A 167 -14.61 -11.27 -1.35
CA THR A 167 -13.66 -10.87 -2.40
C THR A 167 -14.41 -10.71 -3.71
N VAL A 168 -14.26 -9.55 -4.37
CA VAL A 168 -14.91 -9.24 -5.65
C VAL A 168 -13.85 -8.91 -6.70
N PHE A 169 -13.87 -9.67 -7.80
CA PHE A 169 -12.97 -9.50 -8.94
C PHE A 169 -13.74 -9.07 -10.19
N ALA A 170 -13.03 -8.73 -11.27
CA ALA A 170 -13.62 -8.18 -12.48
C ALA A 170 -14.77 -9.00 -13.07
N ASP A 171 -14.73 -10.32 -12.98
CA ASP A 171 -15.78 -11.23 -13.49
C ASP A 171 -17.06 -11.27 -12.63
N GLN A 172 -17.00 -10.72 -11.42
CA GLN A 172 -18.11 -10.58 -10.49
C GLN A 172 -18.70 -9.16 -10.47
N MET A 173 -18.01 -8.19 -11.11
CA MET A 173 -18.44 -6.80 -11.21
C MET A 173 -19.42 -6.62 -12.36
N GLU A 174 -20.49 -5.86 -12.13
CA GLU A 174 -21.50 -5.54 -13.13
C GLU A 174 -21.25 -4.15 -13.75
N ASP A 175 -21.63 -3.98 -15.03
CA ASP A 175 -21.59 -2.69 -15.73
C ASP A 175 -20.22 -1.97 -15.65
N LEU A 176 -19.11 -2.71 -15.79
CA LEU A 176 -17.76 -2.21 -15.75
C LEU A 176 -17.54 -0.98 -16.66
N GLU A 177 -17.02 0.07 -16.11
CA GLU A 177 -16.64 1.28 -16.82
C GLU A 177 -15.15 1.29 -17.15
N TYR A 178 -14.80 1.63 -18.39
CA TYR A 178 -13.43 1.57 -18.89
C TYR A 178 -12.95 2.92 -19.42
N LYS A 179 -11.68 3.24 -19.11
CA LYS A 179 -10.89 4.26 -19.82
C LYS A 179 -9.75 3.54 -20.54
N GLY A 180 -9.85 3.49 -21.87
CA GLY A 180 -9.01 2.59 -22.67
C GLY A 180 -9.35 1.13 -22.40
N ARG A 181 -8.41 0.35 -21.90
CA ARG A 181 -8.60 -1.07 -21.58
C ARG A 181 -8.74 -1.36 -20.08
N TRP A 182 -8.57 -0.37 -19.23
CA TRP A 182 -8.58 -0.53 -17.79
C TRP A 182 -9.88 -0.02 -17.18
N VAL A 183 -10.37 -0.72 -16.18
CA VAL A 183 -11.50 -0.29 -15.37
C VAL A 183 -11.15 1.01 -14.66
N THR A 184 -12.08 1.97 -14.63
CA THR A 184 -11.82 3.31 -14.10
C THR A 184 -11.79 3.33 -12.57
N ASP A 185 -10.97 4.24 -12.04
CA ASP A 185 -10.91 4.52 -10.60
C ASP A 185 -12.24 5.09 -10.10
N ASP A 186 -12.93 5.89 -10.93
CA ASP A 186 -14.27 6.41 -10.62
C ASP A 186 -15.31 5.31 -10.45
N TYR A 187 -15.27 4.26 -11.28
CA TYR A 187 -16.12 3.07 -11.11
C TYR A 187 -15.82 2.36 -9.80
N MET A 188 -14.53 2.20 -9.46
CA MET A 188 -14.13 1.58 -8.20
C MET A 188 -14.56 2.39 -6.99
N ALA A 189 -14.50 3.74 -7.06
CA ALA A 189 -15.06 4.60 -6.01
C ALA A 189 -16.55 4.34 -5.79
N GLY A 190 -17.33 4.19 -6.88
CA GLY A 190 -18.75 3.85 -6.78
C GLY A 190 -19.02 2.51 -6.13
N LEU A 191 -18.18 1.49 -6.38
CA LEU A 191 -18.29 0.19 -5.70
C LEU A 191 -17.96 0.28 -4.21
N ILE A 192 -16.94 1.05 -3.83
CA ILE A 192 -16.60 1.31 -2.42
C ILE A 192 -17.74 2.01 -1.69
N GLU A 193 -18.33 3.03 -2.32
CA GLU A 193 -19.51 3.72 -1.78
C GLU A 193 -20.68 2.76 -1.56
N GLN A 194 -20.95 1.86 -2.53
CA GLN A 194 -22.04 0.89 -2.43
C GLN A 194 -21.77 -0.12 -1.32
N GLU A 195 -20.56 -0.66 -1.23
CA GLU A 195 -20.15 -1.60 -0.18
C GLU A 195 -20.33 -1.00 1.22
N PHE A 196 -19.94 0.27 1.38
CA PHE A 196 -20.15 1.00 2.63
C PHE A 196 -21.66 1.13 2.97
N GLU A 197 -22.53 1.47 1.99
CA GLU A 197 -23.96 1.55 2.22
C GLU A 197 -24.58 0.20 2.56
N ASP A 198 -24.10 -0.88 1.94
CA ASP A 198 -24.61 -2.24 2.18
C ASP A 198 -24.22 -2.70 3.59
N ALA A 199 -22.98 -2.49 4.04
CA ALA A 199 -22.55 -2.77 5.40
C ALA A 199 -23.35 -1.93 6.43
N ALA A 200 -23.50 -0.62 6.18
CA ALA A 200 -24.28 0.25 7.05
C ALA A 200 -25.76 -0.17 7.14
N ALA A 201 -26.37 -0.60 6.02
CA ALA A 201 -27.74 -1.11 6.00
C ALA A 201 -27.88 -2.44 6.75
N ALA A 202 -26.84 -3.25 6.76
CA ALA A 202 -26.78 -4.49 7.56
C ALA A 202 -26.53 -4.21 9.07
N GLY A 203 -26.10 -2.99 9.42
CA GLY A 203 -25.72 -2.60 10.79
C GLY A 203 -24.34 -3.15 11.16
N GLU A 204 -23.46 -3.32 10.17
CA GLU A 204 -22.10 -3.83 10.31
C GLU A 204 -21.09 -2.70 10.15
N THR A 205 -19.99 -2.80 10.87
CA THR A 205 -18.83 -1.91 10.68
C THR A 205 -17.92 -2.55 9.65
N LEU A 206 -17.38 -1.75 8.73
CA LEU A 206 -16.66 -2.21 7.55
C LEU A 206 -15.14 -2.03 7.68
N PHE A 207 -14.38 -3.08 7.35
CA PHE A 207 -13.00 -3.00 6.91
C PHE A 207 -12.93 -3.37 5.43
N HIS A 208 -12.67 -2.38 4.58
CA HIS A 208 -12.58 -2.56 3.14
C HIS A 208 -11.18 -2.29 2.62
N TYR A 209 -10.71 -3.12 1.69
CA TYR A 209 -9.46 -2.91 0.96
C TYR A 209 -9.69 -3.04 -0.54
N THR A 210 -9.27 -2.02 -1.30
CA THR A 210 -9.31 -2.05 -2.77
C THR A 210 -7.90 -1.86 -3.35
N THR A 211 -7.59 -2.63 -4.39
CA THR A 211 -6.45 -2.39 -5.28
C THR A 211 -6.96 -2.00 -6.65
N THR A 212 -6.66 -0.78 -7.12
CA THR A 212 -7.09 -0.29 -8.44
C THR A 212 -6.21 -0.83 -9.58
N ILE A 213 -6.46 -0.42 -10.84
CA ILE A 213 -5.71 -0.87 -12.01
C ILE A 213 -5.62 0.17 -13.12
N GLN A 214 -6.36 1.28 -13.06
CA GLN A 214 -6.53 2.17 -14.21
C GLN A 214 -5.22 2.72 -14.73
N ASN A 215 -4.32 3.14 -13.85
CA ASN A 215 -3.05 3.74 -14.24
C ASN A 215 -1.94 2.71 -14.54
N HIS A 216 -2.28 1.42 -14.70
CA HIS A 216 -1.30 0.40 -15.07
C HIS A 216 -0.65 0.67 -16.43
N MET A 217 0.65 0.42 -16.52
CA MET A 217 1.41 0.53 -17.76
C MET A 217 0.77 -0.29 -18.92
N SER A 218 1.04 -0.06 -20.26
CA SER A 218 2.04 0.89 -20.76
C SER A 218 1.46 2.27 -21.02
N TYR A 219 2.27 3.30 -20.91
CA TYR A 219 1.87 4.70 -21.12
C TYR A 219 2.07 5.10 -22.58
N THR A 220 1.36 4.41 -23.50
CA THR A 220 1.39 4.68 -24.93
C THR A 220 0.39 5.77 -25.33
N PRO A 221 0.59 6.50 -26.45
CA PRO A 221 -0.31 7.57 -26.86
C PRO A 221 -1.78 7.16 -27.02
N ASP A 222 -2.03 5.89 -27.28
CA ASP A 222 -3.35 5.29 -27.47
C ASP A 222 -3.92 4.60 -26.22
N LYS A 223 -3.25 4.75 -25.06
CA LYS A 223 -3.68 4.10 -23.78
C LYS A 223 -5.17 4.33 -23.48
N TYR A 224 -5.65 5.55 -23.65
CA TYR A 224 -7.04 5.93 -23.39
C TYR A 224 -7.89 6.10 -24.66
N GLY A 225 -7.38 5.66 -25.81
CA GLY A 225 -8.03 5.68 -27.11
C GLY A 225 -7.24 6.39 -28.19
N GLU A 226 -7.49 6.05 -29.45
CA GLU A 226 -6.82 6.67 -30.59
C GLU A 226 -7.17 8.17 -30.65
N GLY A 227 -6.14 9.02 -30.63
CA GLY A 227 -6.29 10.47 -30.72
C GLY A 227 -6.78 11.13 -29.42
N TYR A 228 -6.64 10.46 -28.27
CA TYR A 228 -6.91 11.07 -26.98
C TYR A 228 -6.02 12.31 -26.78
N ASP A 229 -6.64 13.42 -26.32
CA ASP A 229 -5.97 14.71 -26.13
C ASP A 229 -5.49 14.82 -24.67
N TYR A 230 -4.23 14.43 -24.45
CA TYR A 230 -3.61 14.50 -23.14
C TYR A 230 -3.24 15.94 -22.78
N PRO A 231 -3.57 16.40 -21.55
CA PRO A 231 -3.09 17.68 -21.06
C PRO A 231 -1.56 17.78 -21.08
N ASP A 232 -1.05 18.99 -21.33
CA ASP A 232 0.38 19.24 -21.27
C ASP A 232 0.93 19.07 -19.85
N VAL A 233 2.13 18.52 -19.77
CA VAL A 233 2.92 18.42 -18.55
C VAL A 233 4.01 19.48 -18.60
N PRO A 234 3.95 20.53 -17.78
CA PRO A 234 4.95 21.59 -17.80
C PRO A 234 6.28 21.10 -17.20
N LEU A 235 7.36 21.29 -17.95
CA LEU A 235 8.70 20.84 -17.57
C LEU A 235 9.70 21.99 -17.50
N ASN A 236 10.58 21.94 -16.51
CA ASN A 236 11.77 22.80 -16.39
C ASN A 236 12.97 22.24 -17.17
N ALA A 237 12.89 20.99 -17.62
CA ALA A 237 13.94 20.28 -18.37
C ALA A 237 13.49 20.01 -19.80
N ALA A 238 14.44 19.96 -20.73
CA ALA A 238 14.17 19.48 -22.09
C ALA A 238 14.27 17.96 -22.12
N VAL A 239 13.22 17.31 -22.58
CA VAL A 239 13.12 15.86 -22.71
C VAL A 239 12.84 15.47 -24.16
N SER A 240 13.00 14.19 -24.49
CA SER A 240 12.61 13.64 -25.79
C SER A 240 11.09 13.60 -25.98
N ASP A 241 10.61 13.58 -27.22
CA ASP A 241 9.19 13.44 -27.55
C ASP A 241 8.58 12.15 -26.94
N GLU A 242 9.39 11.09 -26.83
CA GLU A 242 8.99 9.84 -26.19
C GLU A 242 8.71 10.04 -24.69
N VAL A 243 9.62 10.70 -23.97
CA VAL A 243 9.46 11.00 -22.55
C VAL A 243 8.30 11.97 -22.31
N GLU A 244 8.16 13.01 -23.13
CA GLU A 244 7.01 13.92 -23.03
C GLU A 244 5.68 13.16 -23.16
N THR A 245 5.60 12.20 -24.08
CA THR A 245 4.42 11.35 -24.25
C THR A 245 4.16 10.47 -23.03
N LEU A 246 5.19 9.79 -22.53
CA LEU A 246 5.07 8.94 -21.33
C LEU A 246 4.52 9.73 -20.14
N LEU A 247 5.05 10.94 -19.92
CA LEU A 247 4.66 11.80 -18.81
C LEU A 247 3.21 12.30 -18.93
N LYS A 248 2.78 12.72 -20.14
CA LYS A 248 1.40 13.16 -20.38
C LYS A 248 0.39 12.04 -20.13
N VAL A 249 0.68 10.86 -20.64
CA VAL A 249 -0.20 9.69 -20.47
C VAL A 249 -0.27 9.25 -18.98
N TYR A 250 0.88 9.23 -18.31
CA TYR A 250 0.94 8.90 -16.90
C TYR A 250 0.18 9.93 -16.02
N ALA A 251 0.45 11.23 -16.26
CA ALA A 251 -0.18 12.30 -15.48
C ALA A 251 -1.71 12.32 -15.63
N GLU A 252 -2.25 11.88 -16.77
CA GLU A 252 -3.69 11.74 -16.97
C GLU A 252 -4.28 10.67 -16.03
N GLY A 253 -3.62 9.52 -15.88
CA GLY A 253 -4.05 8.51 -14.93
C GLY A 253 -3.89 8.96 -13.47
N ALA A 254 -2.83 9.70 -13.16
CA ALA A 254 -2.66 10.28 -11.81
C ALA A 254 -3.76 11.28 -11.46
N ARG A 255 -4.26 12.07 -12.43
CA ARG A 255 -5.44 12.94 -12.23
C ARG A 255 -6.71 12.15 -11.92
N ASP A 256 -6.91 11.03 -12.60
CA ASP A 256 -8.08 10.17 -12.33
C ASP A 256 -8.01 9.56 -10.93
N ALA A 257 -6.84 9.12 -10.50
CA ALA A 257 -6.60 8.61 -9.14
C ALA A 257 -6.85 9.69 -8.06
N ASP A 258 -6.34 10.90 -8.29
CA ASP A 258 -6.58 12.04 -7.39
C ASP A 258 -8.07 12.44 -7.37
N ALA A 259 -8.77 12.35 -8.50
CA ALA A 259 -10.21 12.58 -8.57
C ALA A 259 -10.99 11.51 -7.78
N MET A 260 -10.55 10.25 -7.79
CA MET A 260 -11.09 9.18 -6.94
C MET A 260 -10.90 9.52 -5.46
N LEU A 261 -9.69 9.94 -5.06
CA LEU A 261 -9.40 10.38 -3.69
C LEU A 261 -10.35 11.50 -3.26
N GLY A 262 -10.48 12.57 -4.07
CA GLY A 262 -11.38 13.67 -3.80
C GLY A 262 -12.84 13.25 -3.69
N ARG A 263 -13.32 12.37 -4.60
CA ARG A 263 -14.67 11.81 -4.58
C ARG A 263 -14.95 11.05 -3.28
N LEU A 264 -14.04 10.18 -2.84
CA LEU A 264 -14.21 9.41 -1.61
C LEU A 264 -14.22 10.32 -0.37
N VAL A 265 -13.34 11.31 -0.30
CA VAL A 265 -13.34 12.30 0.78
C VAL A 265 -14.66 13.08 0.80
N ASP A 266 -15.12 13.59 -0.34
CA ASP A 266 -16.40 14.30 -0.44
C ASP A 266 -17.59 13.43 -0.03
N TYR A 267 -17.60 12.16 -0.46
CA TYR A 267 -18.64 11.20 -0.12
C TYR A 267 -18.67 10.91 1.38
N PHE A 268 -17.54 10.54 1.98
CA PHE A 268 -17.47 10.19 3.39
C PHE A 268 -17.61 11.39 4.33
N SER A 269 -17.24 12.60 3.89
CA SER A 269 -17.46 13.83 4.68
C SER A 269 -18.92 14.10 4.99
N GLN A 270 -19.85 13.56 4.18
CA GLN A 270 -21.30 13.75 4.31
C GLN A 270 -21.95 12.63 5.14
N ARG A 271 -21.18 11.65 5.64
CA ARG A 271 -21.70 10.52 6.41
C ARG A 271 -21.71 10.80 7.90
N SER A 272 -22.70 10.23 8.59
CA SER A 272 -22.80 10.27 10.06
C SER A 272 -22.01 9.14 10.72
N GLU A 273 -21.70 8.10 9.97
CA GLU A 273 -20.91 6.96 10.41
C GLU A 273 -19.43 7.38 10.49
N PRO A 274 -18.72 6.99 11.56
CA PRO A 274 -17.29 7.23 11.66
C PRO A 274 -16.52 6.49 10.56
N VAL A 275 -15.64 7.21 9.83
CA VAL A 275 -14.85 6.67 8.72
C VAL A 275 -13.40 7.10 8.81
N VAL A 276 -12.50 6.17 8.62
CA VAL A 276 -11.07 6.40 8.31
C VAL A 276 -10.82 5.95 6.88
N LEU A 277 -10.36 6.85 6.02
CA LEU A 277 -9.92 6.56 4.65
C LEU A 277 -8.40 6.56 4.60
N VAL A 278 -7.82 5.48 4.07
CA VAL A 278 -6.39 5.36 3.80
C VAL A 278 -6.19 5.20 2.31
N PHE A 279 -5.52 6.15 1.66
CA PHE A 279 -5.26 6.13 0.21
C PHE A 279 -3.76 6.20 -0.03
N PHE A 280 -3.20 5.33 -0.86
CA PHE A 280 -1.75 5.27 -1.10
C PHE A 280 -1.39 4.60 -2.41
N GLY A 281 -0.19 4.92 -2.93
CA GLY A 281 0.34 4.29 -4.15
C GLY A 281 1.07 2.98 -3.87
N ASP A 282 1.03 2.05 -4.82
CA ASP A 282 1.68 0.74 -4.71
C ASP A 282 3.16 0.73 -5.12
N HIS A 283 3.54 1.56 -6.08
CA HIS A 283 4.92 1.76 -6.56
C HIS A 283 4.99 2.96 -7.52
N LEU A 284 6.20 3.44 -7.78
CA LEU A 284 6.41 4.43 -8.84
C LEU A 284 6.07 3.86 -10.22
N PRO A 285 5.66 4.69 -11.20
CA PRO A 285 5.30 4.24 -12.55
C PRO A 285 6.50 3.73 -13.35
N TYR A 286 6.26 2.78 -14.28
CA TYR A 286 7.25 2.35 -15.26
C TYR A 286 7.28 3.33 -16.45
N LEU A 287 8.17 4.31 -16.42
CA LEU A 287 8.26 5.38 -17.41
C LEU A 287 9.37 5.12 -18.47
N GLY A 288 9.13 4.10 -19.28
CA GLY A 288 9.98 3.74 -20.41
C GLY A 288 11.12 2.78 -20.10
N ASP A 289 11.64 2.15 -21.15
CA ASP A 289 12.71 1.16 -21.07
C ASP A 289 13.97 1.77 -20.44
N ASN A 290 14.60 1.01 -19.56
CA ASN A 290 15.77 1.45 -18.78
C ASN A 290 15.52 2.74 -17.97
N GLN A 291 14.29 2.98 -17.56
CA GLN A 291 13.91 4.17 -16.75
C GLN A 291 14.17 5.47 -17.53
N LEU A 292 13.81 5.50 -18.81
CA LEU A 292 14.14 6.58 -19.73
C LEU A 292 13.72 7.96 -19.22
N ALA A 293 12.46 8.11 -18.78
CA ALA A 293 11.96 9.39 -18.30
C ALA A 293 12.71 9.87 -17.05
N TYR A 294 12.94 9.00 -16.09
CA TYR A 294 13.71 9.34 -14.90
C TYR A 294 15.14 9.78 -15.22
N ALA A 295 15.77 9.14 -16.23
CA ALA A 295 17.12 9.52 -16.65
C ALA A 295 17.16 10.89 -17.34
N GLU A 296 16.18 11.21 -18.20
CA GLU A 296 16.12 12.49 -18.90
C GLU A 296 15.71 13.65 -18.00
N LEU A 297 14.81 13.42 -17.03
CA LEU A 297 14.43 14.41 -16.02
C LEU A 297 15.57 14.69 -15.04
N GLY A 298 16.60 13.83 -14.97
CA GLY A 298 17.62 13.91 -13.93
C GLY A 298 17.10 13.51 -12.57
N PHE A 299 15.95 12.83 -12.52
CA PHE A 299 15.36 12.32 -11.29
C PHE A 299 16.27 11.28 -10.66
N THR A 300 16.53 11.40 -9.39
CA THR A 300 17.45 10.51 -8.66
C THR A 300 16.82 9.16 -8.28
N ALA A 301 15.64 8.86 -8.80
CA ALA A 301 14.92 7.60 -8.60
C ALA A 301 15.64 6.40 -9.23
N ARG A 302 16.95 6.30 -9.00
CA ARG A 302 17.73 5.11 -9.32
C ARG A 302 18.15 4.46 -8.02
N PRO A 303 17.73 3.20 -7.78
CA PRO A 303 18.01 2.51 -6.51
C PRO A 303 19.47 2.49 -6.08
N GLU A 304 20.39 2.56 -7.06
CA GLU A 304 21.84 2.63 -6.83
C GLU A 304 22.34 4.02 -6.39
N TRP A 305 21.54 5.07 -6.58
CA TRP A 305 21.93 6.46 -6.25
C TRP A 305 21.15 7.00 -5.07
N ASP A 306 19.86 6.68 -5.04
CA ASP A 306 18.97 7.03 -3.95
C ASP A 306 18.16 5.79 -3.55
N PRO A 307 18.46 5.19 -2.41
CA PRO A 307 17.83 3.94 -2.00
C PRO A 307 16.41 4.10 -1.47
N LEU A 308 15.91 5.32 -1.25
CA LEU A 308 14.55 5.56 -0.76
C LEU A 308 13.64 6.19 -1.81
N THR A 309 14.01 7.30 -2.41
CA THR A 309 13.16 8.07 -3.36
C THR A 309 12.59 7.21 -4.50
N SER A 310 13.33 6.19 -4.95
CA SER A 310 12.85 5.22 -5.93
C SER A 310 11.72 4.32 -5.44
N TYR A 311 11.43 4.32 -4.15
CA TYR A 311 10.46 3.44 -3.50
C TYR A 311 9.42 4.22 -2.71
N GLU A 312 9.45 5.54 -2.73
CA GLU A 312 8.51 6.41 -2.01
C GLU A 312 7.25 6.62 -2.84
N THR A 313 6.10 6.32 -2.25
CA THR A 313 4.78 6.65 -2.79
C THR A 313 3.98 7.41 -1.75
N PRO A 314 3.15 8.40 -2.13
CA PRO A 314 2.38 9.16 -1.16
C PRO A 314 1.33 8.29 -0.48
N TYR A 315 1.02 8.62 0.78
CA TYR A 315 -0.17 8.15 1.46
C TYR A 315 -0.93 9.29 2.13
N VAL A 316 -2.22 9.07 2.28
CA VAL A 316 -3.15 9.89 3.08
C VAL A 316 -3.88 8.97 4.03
N ILE A 317 -3.97 9.34 5.31
CA ILE A 317 -4.92 8.80 6.28
C ILE A 317 -5.83 9.97 6.66
N TRP A 318 -7.07 9.91 6.25
CA TRP A 318 -8.06 10.96 6.50
C TRP A 318 -9.26 10.40 7.28
N THR A 319 -9.91 11.26 8.05
CA THR A 319 -11.13 10.89 8.78
C THR A 319 -12.21 11.96 8.62
N ASN A 320 -13.47 11.55 8.61
CA ASN A 320 -14.58 12.50 8.67
C ASN A 320 -14.80 13.03 10.09
N ASP A 321 -15.69 14.00 10.28
CA ASP A 321 -15.99 14.61 11.59
C ASP A 321 -16.42 13.58 12.64
N ALA A 322 -17.25 12.60 12.24
CA ALA A 322 -17.68 11.53 13.13
C ALA A 322 -16.53 10.59 13.54
N GLY A 323 -15.62 10.29 12.61
CA GLY A 323 -14.43 9.50 12.91
C GLY A 323 -13.43 10.27 13.78
N ALA A 324 -13.26 11.58 13.56
CA ALA A 324 -12.41 12.42 14.39
C ALA A 324 -12.90 12.47 15.85
N GLU A 325 -14.22 12.53 16.05
CA GLU A 325 -14.81 12.47 17.39
C GLU A 325 -14.65 11.08 18.02
N ALA A 326 -14.92 10.03 17.25
CA ALA A 326 -14.85 8.64 17.76
C ALA A 326 -13.43 8.20 18.15
N LEU A 327 -12.42 8.73 17.46
CA LEU A 327 -11.00 8.40 17.68
C LEU A 327 -10.32 9.30 18.73
N ASP A 328 -10.90 10.45 19.12
CA ASP A 328 -10.13 11.54 19.73
C ASP A 328 -8.91 11.87 18.85
N TRP A 329 -9.20 12.29 17.62
CA TRP A 329 -8.22 12.36 16.51
C TRP A 329 -6.91 13.03 16.89
N GLU A 330 -6.97 14.20 17.56
CA GLU A 330 -5.77 14.93 17.96
C GLU A 330 -4.90 14.08 18.90
N ALA A 331 -5.51 13.39 19.86
CA ALA A 331 -4.78 12.53 20.80
C ALA A 331 -4.25 11.26 20.12
N ALA A 332 -5.04 10.67 19.23
CA ALA A 332 -4.64 9.48 18.46
C ALA A 332 -3.43 9.78 17.56
N VAL A 333 -3.46 10.90 16.83
CA VAL A 333 -2.34 11.36 15.98
C VAL A 333 -1.08 11.57 16.80
N VAL A 334 -1.17 12.24 17.94
CA VAL A 334 -0.01 12.44 18.83
C VAL A 334 0.55 11.10 19.30
N SER A 335 -0.31 10.12 19.62
CA SER A 335 0.14 8.81 20.11
C SER A 335 0.82 7.95 19.04
N LEU A 336 0.50 8.18 17.74
CA LEU A 336 1.18 7.49 16.64
C LEU A 336 2.68 7.76 16.62
N ASP A 337 3.11 8.94 17.05
CA ASP A 337 4.53 9.33 17.06
C ASP A 337 5.19 9.07 15.70
N LEU A 338 4.57 9.62 14.65
CA LEU A 338 5.11 9.54 13.28
C LEU A 338 6.31 10.48 13.11
N PRO A 339 7.25 10.18 12.19
CA PRO A 339 8.27 11.13 11.76
C PRO A 339 7.64 12.45 11.28
N ALA A 340 8.40 13.53 11.34
CA ALA A 340 7.90 14.87 10.96
C ALA A 340 7.49 14.97 9.47
N ASP A 341 8.13 14.18 8.61
CA ASP A 341 7.82 14.02 7.18
C ASP A 341 6.75 12.95 6.90
N GLY A 342 6.38 12.17 7.93
CA GLY A 342 5.41 11.10 7.83
C GLY A 342 5.93 9.81 7.19
N ASP A 343 7.22 9.71 6.87
CA ASP A 343 7.77 8.59 6.11
C ASP A 343 7.78 7.28 6.89
N LEU A 344 7.28 6.21 6.27
CA LEU A 344 7.18 4.86 6.84
C LEU A 344 7.56 3.78 5.82
N SER A 345 8.07 2.63 6.26
CA SER A 345 7.99 1.42 5.42
C SER A 345 6.55 1.01 5.20
N ALA A 346 6.20 0.55 4.00
CA ALA A 346 4.85 0.04 3.67
C ALA A 346 4.38 -1.03 4.67
N ALA A 347 5.28 -1.88 5.17
CA ALA A 347 4.98 -2.89 6.18
C ALA A 347 4.53 -2.32 7.55
N PHE A 348 4.71 -1.03 7.79
CA PHE A 348 4.27 -0.38 9.04
C PHE A 348 2.94 0.34 8.89
N LEU A 349 2.47 0.62 7.67
CA LEU A 349 1.24 1.38 7.45
C LEU A 349 0.03 0.70 8.13
N GLY A 350 -0.14 -0.60 7.92
CA GLY A 350 -1.23 -1.35 8.56
C GLY A 350 -1.17 -1.33 10.09
N ALA A 351 0.03 -1.44 10.67
CA ALA A 351 0.21 -1.35 12.11
C ALA A 351 -0.14 0.05 12.64
N ALA A 352 0.23 1.11 11.90
CA ALA A 352 -0.13 2.49 12.24
C ALA A 352 -1.66 2.71 12.21
N VAL A 353 -2.36 2.15 11.21
CA VAL A 353 -3.83 2.20 11.13
C VAL A 353 -4.49 1.49 12.31
N LEU A 354 -3.98 0.32 12.71
CA LEU A 354 -4.50 -0.39 13.89
C LEU A 354 -4.29 0.41 15.17
N GLU A 355 -3.14 1.03 15.35
CA GLU A 355 -2.88 1.89 16.51
C GLU A 355 -3.76 3.13 16.51
N LEU A 356 -3.88 3.82 15.36
CA LEU A 356 -4.74 4.99 15.19
C LEU A 356 -6.20 4.69 15.57
N THR A 357 -6.67 3.50 15.22
CA THR A 357 -8.04 3.04 15.53
C THR A 357 -8.17 2.40 16.91
N GLY A 358 -7.16 2.52 17.78
CA GLY A 358 -7.20 2.13 19.20
C GLY A 358 -6.95 0.64 19.45
N ARG A 359 -6.45 -0.13 18.46
CA ARG A 359 -6.25 -1.60 18.54
C ARG A 359 -4.90 -2.01 19.12
N THR A 360 -4.31 -1.16 19.94
CA THR A 360 -3.10 -1.51 20.70
C THR A 360 -3.43 -2.60 21.74
N GLY A 361 -2.69 -3.69 21.72
CA GLY A 361 -2.91 -4.84 22.61
C GLY A 361 -3.71 -5.99 21.96
N GLU A 362 -4.28 -5.79 20.78
CA GLU A 362 -5.02 -6.85 20.08
C GLU A 362 -4.11 -7.87 19.40
N SER A 363 -2.98 -7.40 18.85
CA SER A 363 -2.01 -8.24 18.19
C SER A 363 -0.58 -7.95 18.64
N PRO A 364 0.06 -8.86 19.37
CA PRO A 364 1.47 -8.69 19.76
C PRO A 364 2.40 -8.44 18.58
N TRP A 365 2.04 -8.95 17.41
CA TRP A 365 2.76 -8.74 16.17
C TRP A 365 2.71 -7.28 15.69
N PHE A 366 1.51 -6.71 15.57
CA PHE A 366 1.36 -5.32 15.12
C PHE A 366 1.81 -4.33 16.20
N ASP A 367 1.67 -4.66 17.48
CA ASP A 367 2.24 -3.88 18.58
C ASP A 367 3.77 -3.82 18.51
N PHE A 368 4.42 -4.94 18.18
CA PHE A 368 5.85 -4.97 17.97
C PHE A 368 6.26 -4.09 16.76
N LEU A 369 5.50 -4.13 15.66
CA LEU A 369 5.76 -3.28 14.50
C LEU A 369 5.60 -1.79 14.85
N ASN A 370 4.61 -1.42 15.66
CA ASN A 370 4.42 -0.06 16.15
C ASN A 370 5.56 0.40 17.06
N GLN A 371 6.13 -0.49 17.87
CA GLN A 371 7.34 -0.17 18.65
C GLN A 371 8.56 0.01 17.72
N LEU A 372 8.74 -0.89 16.74
CA LEU A 372 9.88 -0.83 15.83
C LEU A 372 9.86 0.43 14.96
N ARG A 373 8.69 0.81 14.39
CA ARG A 373 8.61 1.99 13.52
C ARG A 373 8.93 3.31 14.24
N ARG A 374 8.71 3.40 15.56
CA ARG A 374 9.08 4.60 16.33
C ARG A 374 10.59 4.80 16.43
N GLU A 375 11.35 3.71 16.42
CA GLU A 375 12.82 3.76 16.45
C GLU A 375 13.42 3.76 15.06
N LEU A 376 12.78 3.07 14.11
CA LEU A 376 13.25 2.82 12.77
C LEU A 376 12.08 2.88 11.76
N PRO A 377 11.58 4.08 11.46
CA PRO A 377 10.41 4.27 10.59
C PRO A 377 10.56 3.63 9.21
N VAL A 378 11.78 3.66 8.63
CA VAL A 378 12.02 3.08 7.32
C VAL A 378 13.12 2.02 7.36
N VAL A 379 12.79 0.86 6.84
CA VAL A 379 13.72 -0.26 6.60
C VAL A 379 13.58 -0.69 5.15
N GLN A 380 14.59 -0.39 4.32
CA GLN A 380 14.62 -0.78 2.92
C GLN A 380 15.94 -1.47 2.58
N LYS A 381 15.90 -2.74 2.18
CA LYS A 381 17.11 -3.54 1.83
C LYS A 381 18.33 -3.26 2.73
N GLN A 382 19.17 -2.31 2.33
CA GLN A 382 20.37 -1.87 3.05
C GLN A 382 20.36 -0.36 3.34
N ALA A 383 19.17 0.26 3.31
CA ALA A 383 18.97 1.66 3.65
C ALA A 383 17.95 1.75 4.78
N TYR A 384 18.28 2.55 5.78
CA TYR A 384 17.48 2.71 6.98
C TYR A 384 17.33 4.18 7.29
N LEU A 385 16.12 4.58 7.69
CA LEU A 385 15.86 5.91 8.20
C LEU A 385 15.44 5.78 9.67
N PRO A 386 16.36 6.00 10.62
CA PRO A 386 16.02 6.10 12.04
C PRO A 386 15.16 7.32 12.35
N ALA A 387 14.55 7.34 13.53
CA ALA A 387 13.69 8.43 13.99
C ALA A 387 14.37 9.83 14.04
N ASP A 388 15.70 9.89 13.99
CA ASP A 388 16.44 11.15 13.89
C ASP A 388 16.51 11.73 12.46
N GLY A 389 15.93 11.03 11.47
CA GLY A 389 15.88 11.45 10.06
C GLY A 389 17.20 11.30 9.31
N THR A 390 18.21 10.62 9.87
CA THR A 390 19.52 10.46 9.23
C THR A 390 19.58 9.15 8.44
N LEU A 391 19.49 9.23 7.13
CA LEU A 391 19.64 8.06 6.25
C LEU A 391 21.00 7.36 6.50
N THR A 392 20.98 6.04 6.71
CA THR A 392 22.15 5.24 7.01
C THR A 392 22.08 3.85 6.38
N ASP A 393 23.22 3.23 6.10
CA ASP A 393 23.38 1.83 5.74
C ASP A 393 23.76 0.93 6.93
N GLN A 394 23.89 1.53 8.13
CA GLN A 394 24.34 0.83 9.33
C GLN A 394 23.33 0.99 10.46
N LEU A 395 22.95 -0.14 11.02
CA LEU A 395 22.14 -0.21 12.23
C LEU A 395 23.01 -0.28 13.49
N THR A 396 22.54 0.29 14.57
CA THR A 396 23.08 -0.02 15.92
C THR A 396 22.84 -1.49 16.24
N ALA A 397 23.57 -2.03 17.22
CA ALA A 397 23.38 -3.42 17.64
C ALA A 397 21.92 -3.70 18.12
N GLU A 398 21.27 -2.72 18.74
CA GLU A 398 19.90 -2.81 19.20
C GLU A 398 18.91 -2.84 18.03
N GLN A 399 19.01 -1.89 17.10
CA GLN A 399 18.19 -1.85 15.89
C GLN A 399 18.37 -3.11 15.04
N ALA A 400 19.62 -3.58 14.88
CA ALA A 400 19.89 -4.83 14.16
C ALA A 400 19.22 -6.04 14.83
N ALA A 401 19.19 -6.09 16.17
CA ALA A 401 18.50 -7.15 16.91
C ALA A 401 16.97 -7.07 16.71
N GLN A 402 16.38 -5.88 16.67
CA GLN A 402 14.94 -5.70 16.41
C GLN A 402 14.56 -6.09 14.97
N VAL A 403 15.36 -5.68 13.98
CA VAL A 403 15.16 -6.10 12.57
C VAL A 403 15.31 -7.61 12.41
N LEU A 404 16.29 -8.22 13.10
CA LEU A 404 16.45 -9.68 13.10
C LEU A 404 15.24 -10.37 13.74
N LYS A 405 14.72 -9.85 14.87
CA LYS A 405 13.49 -10.36 15.51
C LYS A 405 12.30 -10.27 14.57
N TRP A 406 12.13 -9.14 13.86
CA TRP A 406 11.09 -8.98 12.84
C TRP A 406 11.16 -10.08 11.78
N ARG A 407 12.35 -10.32 11.20
CA ARG A 407 12.58 -11.38 10.21
C ARG A 407 12.32 -12.78 10.76
N GLN A 408 12.76 -13.07 11.99
CA GLN A 408 12.52 -14.36 12.64
C GLN A 408 11.04 -14.60 12.92
N TRP A 409 10.32 -13.57 13.35
CA TRP A 409 8.90 -13.68 13.63
C TRP A 409 8.08 -13.79 12.32
N SER A 410 8.39 -13.02 11.28
CA SER A 410 7.82 -13.19 9.93
C SER A 410 8.03 -14.62 9.42
N TYR A 411 9.25 -15.16 9.57
CA TYR A 411 9.55 -16.53 9.17
C TYR A 411 8.73 -17.56 9.95
N TYR A 412 8.53 -17.36 11.24
CA TYR A 412 7.65 -18.22 12.05
C TYR A 412 6.20 -18.19 11.54
N LYS A 413 5.66 -17.01 11.28
CA LYS A 413 4.28 -16.85 10.76
C LYS A 413 4.09 -17.53 9.42
N LEU A 414 5.03 -17.37 8.51
CA LEU A 414 4.95 -17.95 7.17
C LEU A 414 5.14 -19.48 7.15
N MET A 415 6.00 -20.01 8.03
CA MET A 415 6.44 -21.39 7.92
C MET A 415 5.83 -22.33 8.97
N TYR A 416 5.39 -21.81 10.11
CA TYR A 416 5.08 -22.65 11.27
C TYR A 416 3.77 -22.30 11.96
N LYS A 417 3.34 -21.04 11.95
CA LYS A 417 2.08 -20.65 12.60
C LYS A 417 0.91 -21.30 11.88
N GLU A 418 0.02 -21.92 12.65
CA GLU A 418 -1.26 -22.44 12.18
C GLU A 418 -2.35 -21.53 12.74
N ILE A 419 -3.25 -21.06 11.86
CA ILE A 419 -4.42 -20.26 12.17
C ILE A 419 -5.61 -21.07 11.64
N ASP A 420 -6.55 -21.41 12.51
CA ASP A 420 -7.75 -22.19 12.19
C ASP A 420 -8.71 -21.42 11.27
#